data_1190dab5c4a676881a9572692fc0be57
#
_entry.id   1190dab5c4a676881a9572692fc0be57
#
_cell.length_a   1.000
_cell.length_b   1.000
_cell.length_c   1.000
_cell.angle_alpha   90.00
_cell.angle_beta   90.00
_cell.angle_gamma   90.00
#
_symmetry.space_group_name_H-M   'P 1'
#
loop_
_entity.id
_entity.type
_entity.pdbx_description
1 polymer ?
#
loop_
_entity_poly.entity_id
_entity_poly.type
_entity_poly.pdbx_seq_one_letter_code
_entity_poly.pdbx_strand_id
1 'polypeptide(L)'
;MEDDLFADAARQLLQGECTPARVRAIEAGGSPRALWQSLEQAGFADALVPEHAGGAGLALAQLFDVWSQAGAHALPVPLGETMLARALLAGAGAERPPGAIALAQGLLQPDGSLHCAPVRLGAVADSVLVQHAQGWSLLPVAQAQCEPAAFCLDVNLRWSADQVCAAPAPAIALPGGLDLRTLQAGLVAAQLAGALMEVFQRTLQYANDRQQFGRPIGKFQAIQHQLAVMSEHVFAARMAARLGCAGQGVFPDRLRVAVAKARCSQAALAVAEAAHAIHGAMGFTEEYDLQLLTRRLHAWRQTAGSESYWHGVAGAALVHGHAGSTLDLIRSTTDITA
;
A
#
# COMPACT_ATOMS: atom_id res chain seq x y z
N MET A 1 4.61 20.06 -12.85
CA MET A 1 5.66 19.70 -13.83
C MET A 1 6.73 18.80 -13.22
N GLU A 2 7.33 19.09 -12.04
CA GLU A 2 8.27 18.17 -11.38
C GLU A 2 7.59 16.92 -10.79
N ASP A 3 6.38 17.06 -10.26
CA ASP A 3 5.58 15.96 -9.73
C ASP A 3 5.26 14.89 -10.78
N ASP A 4 5.03 15.30 -12.01
CA ASP A 4 4.76 14.40 -13.13
C ASP A 4 6.01 13.60 -13.54
N LEU A 5 7.21 14.20 -13.43
CA LEU A 5 8.46 13.53 -13.81
C LEU A 5 8.78 12.34 -12.90
N PHE A 6 8.56 12.47 -11.59
CA PHE A 6 8.84 11.40 -10.64
C PHE A 6 7.87 10.22 -10.80
N ALA A 7 6.58 10.53 -11.00
CA ALA A 7 5.56 9.52 -11.30
C ALA A 7 5.80 8.82 -12.64
N ASP A 8 6.22 9.56 -13.68
CA ASP A 8 6.54 9.00 -14.99
C ASP A 8 7.80 8.11 -14.94
N ALA A 9 8.83 8.53 -14.21
CA ALA A 9 10.03 7.71 -13.96
C ALA A 9 9.68 6.39 -13.25
N ALA A 10 8.83 6.45 -12.22
CA ALA A 10 8.34 5.26 -11.51
C ALA A 10 7.56 4.33 -12.44
N ARG A 11 6.68 4.89 -13.28
CA ARG A 11 5.92 4.12 -14.27
C ARG A 11 6.85 3.41 -15.27
N GLN A 12 7.80 4.12 -15.85
CA GLN A 12 8.75 3.56 -16.81
C GLN A 12 9.61 2.45 -16.20
N LEU A 13 10.14 2.68 -15.00
CA LEU A 13 10.94 1.68 -14.31
C LEU A 13 10.11 0.44 -14.00
N LEU A 14 8.90 0.60 -13.43
CA LEU A 14 8.05 -0.52 -13.07
C LEU A 14 7.54 -1.29 -14.29
N GLN A 15 7.24 -0.62 -15.40
CA GLN A 15 6.89 -1.29 -16.67
C GLN A 15 8.01 -2.17 -17.18
N GLY A 16 9.26 -1.71 -17.09
CA GLY A 16 10.43 -2.45 -17.56
C GLY A 16 10.87 -3.56 -16.59
N GLU A 17 10.85 -3.26 -15.30
CA GLU A 17 11.50 -4.10 -14.29
C GLU A 17 10.53 -4.94 -13.47
N CYS A 18 9.28 -4.52 -13.26
CA CYS A 18 8.29 -5.23 -12.45
C CYS A 18 7.25 -5.96 -13.33
N THR A 19 7.73 -6.86 -14.19
CA THR A 19 6.86 -7.65 -15.06
C THR A 19 6.12 -8.73 -14.26
N PRO A 20 4.94 -9.20 -14.73
CA PRO A 20 4.21 -10.31 -14.09
C PRO A 20 5.05 -11.56 -13.87
N ALA A 21 5.93 -11.89 -14.82
CA ALA A 21 6.86 -13.01 -14.70
C ALA A 21 7.85 -12.81 -13.54
N ARG A 22 8.41 -11.60 -13.38
CA ARG A 22 9.29 -11.27 -12.26
C ARG A 22 8.56 -11.31 -10.92
N VAL A 23 7.32 -10.79 -10.86
CA VAL A 23 6.48 -10.89 -9.66
C VAL A 23 6.30 -12.35 -9.24
N ARG A 24 5.90 -13.23 -10.17
CA ARG A 24 5.75 -14.68 -9.88
C ARG A 24 7.08 -15.31 -9.44
N ALA A 25 8.18 -14.97 -10.07
CA ALA A 25 9.49 -15.51 -9.71
C ALA A 25 9.87 -15.14 -8.26
N ILE A 26 9.64 -13.89 -7.84
CA ILE A 26 9.90 -13.44 -6.47
C ILE A 26 8.92 -14.10 -5.48
N GLU A 27 7.63 -14.19 -5.81
CA GLU A 27 6.64 -14.90 -4.99
C GLU A 27 6.96 -16.39 -4.82
N ALA A 28 7.64 -17.00 -5.80
CA ALA A 28 8.13 -18.37 -5.73
C ALA A 28 9.47 -18.54 -4.99
N GLY A 29 9.98 -17.49 -4.32
CA GLY A 29 11.22 -17.51 -3.56
C GLY A 29 12.46 -17.04 -4.33
N GLY A 30 12.28 -16.51 -5.54
CA GLY A 30 13.36 -15.87 -6.29
C GLY A 30 13.85 -14.58 -5.63
N SER A 31 15.09 -14.18 -5.93
CA SER A 31 15.71 -13.00 -5.32
C SER A 31 15.04 -11.69 -5.77
N PRO A 32 14.64 -10.81 -4.85
CA PRO A 32 14.11 -9.48 -5.15
C PRO A 32 15.22 -8.46 -5.45
N ARG A 33 16.50 -8.83 -5.24
CA ARG A 33 17.65 -7.91 -5.15
C ARG A 33 17.82 -7.02 -6.38
N ALA A 34 17.70 -7.57 -7.58
CA ALA A 34 17.89 -6.77 -8.80
C ALA A 34 16.80 -5.70 -8.95
N LEU A 35 15.53 -6.07 -8.70
CA LEU A 35 14.42 -5.11 -8.72
C LEU A 35 14.59 -4.04 -7.63
N TRP A 36 14.98 -4.44 -6.43
CA TRP A 36 15.23 -3.50 -5.33
C TRP A 36 16.35 -2.52 -5.66
N GLN A 37 17.48 -3.01 -6.19
CA GLN A 37 18.60 -2.16 -6.58
C GLN A 37 18.22 -1.12 -7.64
N SER A 38 17.43 -1.50 -8.65
CA SER A 38 16.93 -0.54 -9.65
C SER A 38 16.09 0.58 -9.02
N LEU A 39 15.21 0.24 -8.06
CA LEU A 39 14.38 1.20 -7.34
C LEU A 39 15.20 2.12 -6.42
N GLU A 40 16.18 1.56 -5.73
CA GLU A 40 17.04 2.31 -4.80
C GLU A 40 17.99 3.24 -5.55
N GLN A 41 18.62 2.78 -6.64
CA GLN A 41 19.48 3.59 -7.52
C GLN A 41 18.72 4.74 -8.19
N ALA A 42 17.44 4.55 -8.49
CA ALA A 42 16.58 5.61 -9.01
C ALA A 42 16.13 6.62 -7.92
N GLY A 43 16.54 6.43 -6.65
CA GLY A 43 16.26 7.37 -5.55
C GLY A 43 14.87 7.25 -4.94
N PHE A 44 14.05 6.27 -5.37
CA PHE A 44 12.67 6.15 -4.85
C PHE A 44 12.63 5.85 -3.36
N ALA A 45 13.55 5.07 -2.84
CA ALA A 45 13.55 4.67 -1.43
C ALA A 45 13.69 5.86 -0.45
N ASP A 46 14.35 6.94 -0.86
CA ASP A 46 14.58 8.16 -0.07
C ASP A 46 13.69 9.34 -0.51
N ALA A 47 12.64 9.09 -1.28
CA ALA A 47 11.76 10.12 -1.82
C ALA A 47 11.10 11.02 -0.75
N LEU A 48 10.66 10.43 0.38
CA LEU A 48 10.08 11.16 1.52
C LEU A 48 11.12 11.73 2.49
N VAL A 49 12.38 11.34 2.38
CA VAL A 49 13.43 11.83 3.26
C VAL A 49 13.69 13.30 2.95
N PRO A 50 13.77 14.20 3.95
CA PRO A 50 14.06 15.62 3.73
C PRO A 50 15.38 15.85 2.97
N GLU A 51 15.44 16.91 2.15
CA GLU A 51 16.63 17.25 1.36
C GLU A 51 17.89 17.43 2.22
N HIS A 52 17.77 18.10 3.38
CA HIS A 52 18.88 18.28 4.31
C HIS A 52 19.43 16.97 4.89
N ALA A 53 18.66 15.89 4.82
CA ALA A 53 19.06 14.53 5.19
C ALA A 53 19.43 13.66 3.97
N GLY A 54 19.54 14.26 2.78
CA GLY A 54 19.98 13.59 1.55
C GLY A 54 18.90 12.85 0.79
N GLY A 55 17.62 13.16 1.01
CA GLY A 55 16.49 12.65 0.23
C GLY A 55 15.92 13.67 -0.76
N ALA A 56 14.79 13.34 -1.39
CA ALA A 56 14.11 14.23 -2.34
C ALA A 56 13.12 15.22 -1.68
N GLY A 57 12.80 15.06 -0.39
CA GLY A 57 11.91 15.95 0.34
C GLY A 57 10.46 16.01 -0.15
N LEU A 58 10.02 14.97 -0.88
CA LEU A 58 8.66 14.93 -1.43
C LEU A 58 7.60 14.78 -0.34
N ALA A 59 6.43 15.36 -0.58
CA ALA A 59 5.25 15.17 0.25
C ALA A 59 4.45 13.94 -0.18
N LEU A 60 3.55 13.46 0.69
CA LEU A 60 2.68 12.32 0.39
C LEU A 60 1.82 12.54 -0.87
N ALA A 61 1.36 13.77 -1.10
CA ALA A 61 0.57 14.12 -2.28
C ALA A 61 1.31 13.83 -3.59
N GLN A 62 2.61 14.07 -3.62
CA GLN A 62 3.49 13.83 -4.79
C GLN A 62 3.80 12.33 -4.97
N LEU A 63 3.72 11.53 -3.90
CA LEU A 63 3.96 10.10 -3.95
C LEU A 63 2.72 9.24 -4.25
N PHE A 64 1.52 9.83 -4.28
CA PHE A 64 0.30 9.09 -4.59
C PHE A 64 0.42 8.28 -5.88
N ASP A 65 0.90 8.90 -6.96
CA ASP A 65 1.00 8.22 -8.24
C ASP A 65 2.11 7.15 -8.25
N VAL A 66 3.23 7.34 -7.53
CA VAL A 66 4.27 6.30 -7.36
C VAL A 66 3.72 5.08 -6.63
N TRP A 67 3.01 5.29 -5.52
CA TRP A 67 2.39 4.20 -4.77
C TRP A 67 1.26 3.51 -5.55
N SER A 68 0.51 4.30 -6.33
CA SER A 68 -0.51 3.77 -7.25
C SER A 68 0.12 2.88 -8.32
N GLN A 69 1.24 3.30 -8.92
CA GLN A 69 1.99 2.47 -9.88
C GLN A 69 2.53 1.19 -9.23
N ALA A 70 3.08 1.28 -8.01
CA ALA A 70 3.49 0.09 -7.26
C ALA A 70 2.33 -0.91 -7.07
N GLY A 71 1.12 -0.42 -6.83
CA GLY A 71 -0.10 -1.23 -6.76
C GLY A 71 -0.49 -1.84 -8.10
N ALA A 72 -0.49 -1.04 -9.17
CA ALA A 72 -0.85 -1.48 -10.53
C ALA A 72 0.08 -2.60 -11.06
N HIS A 73 1.37 -2.53 -10.71
CA HIS A 73 2.35 -3.54 -11.08
C HIS A 73 2.49 -4.68 -10.07
N ALA A 74 1.63 -4.73 -9.03
CA ALA A 74 1.70 -5.76 -7.99
C ALA A 74 3.10 -5.88 -7.36
N LEU A 75 3.78 -4.75 -7.13
CA LEU A 75 5.19 -4.67 -6.72
C LEU A 75 5.47 -5.60 -5.52
N PRO A 76 6.40 -6.59 -5.66
CA PRO A 76 6.65 -7.60 -4.65
C PRO A 76 7.80 -7.22 -3.68
N VAL A 77 8.06 -5.92 -3.47
CA VAL A 77 9.05 -5.41 -2.51
C VAL A 77 8.47 -4.23 -1.73
N PRO A 78 8.90 -3.99 -0.48
CA PRO A 78 8.29 -3.00 0.42
C PRO A 78 8.78 -1.57 0.14
N LEU A 79 8.65 -1.08 -1.10
CA LEU A 79 9.13 0.26 -1.49
C LEU A 79 8.44 1.36 -0.69
N GLY A 80 7.11 1.35 -0.61
CA GLY A 80 6.35 2.39 0.10
C GLY A 80 6.59 2.35 1.61
N GLU A 81 6.71 1.16 2.18
CA GLU A 81 7.08 0.95 3.58
C GLU A 81 8.48 1.50 3.86
N THR A 82 9.45 1.25 2.97
CA THR A 82 10.81 1.76 3.09
C THR A 82 10.85 3.28 3.01
N MET A 83 10.10 3.90 2.08
CA MET A 83 9.97 5.36 1.99
C MET A 83 9.51 5.95 3.33
N LEU A 84 8.44 5.41 3.91
CA LEU A 84 7.92 5.84 5.21
C LEU A 84 8.92 5.60 6.33
N ALA A 85 9.53 4.41 6.40
CA ALA A 85 10.51 4.05 7.42
C ALA A 85 11.73 5.00 7.40
N ARG A 86 12.29 5.24 6.22
CA ARG A 86 13.46 6.12 6.07
C ARG A 86 13.14 7.57 6.43
N ALA A 87 11.92 8.05 6.09
CA ALA A 87 11.47 9.38 6.49
C ALA A 87 11.31 9.50 8.02
N LEU A 88 10.71 8.49 8.67
CA LEU A 88 10.56 8.43 10.12
C LEU A 88 11.92 8.40 10.84
N LEU A 89 12.86 7.57 10.37
CA LEU A 89 14.21 7.49 10.89
C LEU A 89 14.96 8.82 10.72
N ALA A 90 14.89 9.44 9.55
CA ALA A 90 15.49 10.75 9.29
C ALA A 90 14.92 11.82 10.22
N GLY A 91 13.60 11.85 10.40
CA GLY A 91 12.93 12.79 11.32
C GLY A 91 13.35 12.60 12.79
N ALA A 92 13.76 11.41 13.18
CA ALA A 92 14.29 11.09 14.50
C ALA A 92 15.82 11.28 14.61
N GLY A 93 16.49 11.70 13.54
CA GLY A 93 17.97 11.80 13.50
C GLY A 93 18.67 10.43 13.63
N ALA A 94 17.96 9.35 13.30
CA ALA A 94 18.48 7.99 13.40
C ALA A 94 19.12 7.53 12.09
N GLU A 95 20.02 6.55 12.18
CA GLU A 95 20.65 5.93 11.03
C GLU A 95 19.62 5.20 10.16
N ARG A 96 19.76 5.32 8.86
CA ARG A 96 18.94 4.65 7.85
C ARG A 96 19.75 3.52 7.23
N PRO A 97 19.46 2.26 7.55
CA PRO A 97 20.19 1.15 6.96
C PRO A 97 19.91 1.07 5.44
N PRO A 98 20.88 0.56 4.67
CA PRO A 98 20.64 0.23 3.27
C PRO A 98 19.65 -0.92 3.14
N GLY A 99 19.06 -1.07 1.96
CA GLY A 99 18.12 -2.15 1.66
C GLY A 99 16.67 -1.83 2.00
N ALA A 100 15.85 -2.86 1.90
CA ALA A 100 14.40 -2.77 2.03
C ALA A 100 13.96 -2.83 3.49
N ILE A 101 13.10 -1.92 3.92
CA ILE A 101 12.58 -1.84 5.29
C ILE A 101 11.07 -2.06 5.28
N ALA A 102 10.60 -3.13 5.93
CA ALA A 102 9.18 -3.31 6.20
C ALA A 102 8.75 -2.54 7.45
N LEU A 103 7.44 -2.35 7.61
CA LEU A 103 6.83 -1.69 8.77
C LEU A 103 5.93 -2.69 9.50
N ALA A 104 6.00 -2.73 10.84
CA ALA A 104 5.14 -3.59 11.63
C ALA A 104 4.74 -2.97 12.97
N GLN A 105 3.56 -3.38 13.45
CA GLN A 105 3.20 -3.27 14.86
C GLN A 105 3.62 -4.56 15.57
N GLY A 106 4.33 -4.44 16.67
CA GLY A 106 4.84 -5.57 17.44
C GLY A 106 4.20 -5.66 18.81
N LEU A 107 4.02 -6.89 19.28
CA LEU A 107 3.61 -7.21 20.64
C LEU A 107 4.84 -7.62 21.45
N LEU A 108 5.25 -6.76 22.36
CA LEU A 108 6.32 -7.06 23.31
C LEU A 108 5.78 -8.04 24.36
N GLN A 109 6.44 -9.19 24.49
CA GLN A 109 6.05 -10.23 25.41
C GLN A 109 6.64 -9.99 26.81
N PRO A 110 6.10 -10.62 27.87
CA PRO A 110 6.64 -10.49 29.23
C PRO A 110 8.11 -10.97 29.37
N ASP A 111 8.57 -11.88 28.52
CA ASP A 111 9.94 -12.37 28.47
C ASP A 111 10.89 -11.42 27.70
N GLY A 112 10.40 -10.28 27.23
CA GLY A 112 11.15 -9.30 26.45
C GLY A 112 11.25 -9.62 24.97
N SER A 113 10.75 -10.77 24.51
CA SER A 113 10.69 -11.07 23.07
C SER A 113 9.67 -10.21 22.35
N LEU A 114 9.90 -9.92 21.07
CA LEU A 114 9.02 -9.09 20.24
C LEU A 114 8.42 -9.92 19.11
N HIS A 115 7.10 -9.92 19.01
CA HIS A 115 6.35 -10.66 17.98
C HIS A 115 5.62 -9.70 17.06
N CYS A 116 5.76 -9.92 15.74
CA CYS A 116 5.05 -9.19 14.68
C CYS A 116 4.30 -10.18 13.79
N ALA A 117 2.98 -10.05 13.67
CA ALA A 117 2.15 -10.99 12.91
C ALA A 117 0.91 -10.31 12.32
N PRO A 118 0.77 -10.29 10.97
CA PRO A 118 1.82 -10.50 9.97
C PRO A 118 2.65 -9.24 9.70
N VAL A 119 3.88 -9.43 9.21
CA VAL A 119 4.70 -8.37 8.61
C VAL A 119 4.56 -8.44 7.11
N ARG A 120 3.94 -7.43 6.52
CA ARG A 120 3.73 -7.33 5.08
C ARG A 120 5.07 -7.24 4.35
N LEU A 121 5.25 -8.07 3.30
CA LEU A 121 6.48 -8.15 2.51
C LEU A 121 7.75 -8.41 3.35
N GLY A 122 7.59 -8.94 4.55
CA GLY A 122 8.70 -9.20 5.47
C GLY A 122 9.68 -10.26 4.96
N ALA A 123 9.23 -11.21 4.12
CA ALA A 123 10.08 -12.22 3.52
C ALA A 123 11.13 -11.65 2.55
N VAL A 124 10.92 -10.45 2.02
CA VAL A 124 11.78 -9.76 1.04
C VAL A 124 12.33 -8.45 1.57
N ALA A 125 12.19 -8.19 2.87
CA ALA A 125 12.78 -7.05 3.56
C ALA A 125 14.11 -7.44 4.21
N ASP A 126 15.03 -6.47 4.30
CA ASP A 126 16.30 -6.63 5.03
C ASP A 126 16.11 -6.33 6.52
N SER A 127 15.26 -5.35 6.84
CA SER A 127 14.94 -4.91 8.19
C SER A 127 13.48 -4.62 8.38
N VAL A 128 13.03 -4.58 9.63
CA VAL A 128 11.68 -4.14 10.00
C VAL A 128 11.79 -3.02 11.01
N LEU A 129 11.11 -1.91 10.74
CA LEU A 129 10.89 -0.85 11.72
C LEU A 129 9.57 -1.18 12.46
N VAL A 130 9.70 -1.53 13.74
CA VAL A 130 8.60 -2.04 14.56
C VAL A 130 8.18 -1.01 15.58
N GLN A 131 6.87 -0.65 15.59
CA GLN A 131 6.25 0.09 16.68
C GLN A 131 5.71 -0.88 17.73
N HIS A 132 6.04 -0.69 19.01
CA HIS A 132 5.56 -1.48 20.13
C HIS A 132 5.27 -0.61 21.37
N ALA A 133 4.78 -1.21 22.44
CA ALA A 133 4.32 -0.47 23.63
C ALA A 133 5.39 0.43 24.30
N GLN A 134 6.67 0.11 24.14
CA GLN A 134 7.80 0.88 24.73
C GLN A 134 8.46 1.84 23.72
N GLY A 135 7.97 1.93 22.48
CA GLY A 135 8.54 2.80 21.46
C GLY A 135 8.78 2.09 20.13
N TRP A 136 9.95 2.29 19.56
CA TRP A 136 10.30 1.74 18.25
C TRP A 136 11.60 0.93 18.33
N SER A 137 11.68 -0.11 17.52
CA SER A 137 12.89 -0.89 17.29
C SER A 137 13.11 -1.11 15.81
N LEU A 138 14.37 -1.01 15.37
CA LEU A 138 14.78 -1.33 14.00
C LEU A 138 15.54 -2.67 14.05
N LEU A 139 14.95 -3.71 13.49
CA LEU A 139 15.37 -5.09 13.66
C LEU A 139 15.69 -5.75 12.32
N PRO A 140 16.85 -6.43 12.17
CA PRO A 140 17.17 -7.21 10.98
C PRO A 140 16.26 -8.44 10.85
N VAL A 141 15.71 -8.68 9.65
CA VAL A 141 14.89 -9.87 9.36
C VAL A 141 15.73 -11.15 9.51
N ALA A 142 16.99 -11.11 9.09
CA ALA A 142 17.90 -12.27 9.16
C ALA A 142 18.14 -12.82 10.58
N GLN A 143 17.85 -12.03 11.62
CA GLN A 143 17.96 -12.44 13.01
C GLN A 143 16.65 -13.00 13.59
N ALA A 144 15.53 -12.82 12.89
CA ALA A 144 14.23 -13.26 13.37
C ALA A 144 14.02 -14.77 13.18
N GLN A 145 13.24 -15.36 14.06
CA GLN A 145 12.50 -16.57 13.71
C GLN A 145 11.38 -16.17 12.77
N CYS A 146 11.34 -16.80 11.58
CA CYS A 146 10.44 -16.44 10.49
C CYS A 146 9.50 -17.59 10.18
N GLU A 147 8.20 -17.33 10.16
CA GLU A 147 7.17 -18.27 9.75
C GLU A 147 6.32 -17.64 8.64
N PRO A 148 6.00 -18.40 7.56
CA PRO A 148 5.12 -17.88 6.51
C PRO A 148 3.76 -17.44 7.06
N ALA A 149 3.24 -16.33 6.56
CA ALA A 149 1.87 -15.89 6.82
C ALA A 149 0.92 -16.36 5.70
N ALA A 150 -0.37 -16.02 5.83
CA ALA A 150 -1.38 -16.47 4.89
C ALA A 150 -1.24 -15.90 3.47
N PHE A 151 -0.70 -14.69 3.33
CA PHE A 151 -0.46 -14.07 2.04
C PHE A 151 1.02 -14.16 1.66
N CYS A 152 1.30 -14.41 0.37
CA CYS A 152 2.68 -14.58 -0.12
C CYS A 152 3.56 -13.37 0.21
N LEU A 153 4.81 -13.63 0.55
CA LEU A 153 5.83 -12.68 1.00
C LEU A 153 5.54 -12.01 2.36
N ASP A 154 4.37 -12.20 2.94
CA ASP A 154 4.09 -11.81 4.31
C ASP A 154 4.58 -12.91 5.27
N VAL A 155 5.11 -12.50 6.41
CA VAL A 155 5.68 -13.44 7.41
C VAL A 155 5.32 -13.01 8.82
N ASN A 156 5.31 -13.98 9.74
CA ASN A 156 5.32 -13.73 11.16
C ASN A 156 6.77 -13.76 11.64
N LEU A 157 7.18 -12.73 12.37
CA LEU A 157 8.55 -12.56 12.83
C LEU A 157 8.60 -12.52 14.35
N ARG A 158 9.62 -13.16 14.90
CA ARG A 158 9.90 -13.14 16.33
C ARG A 158 11.37 -12.90 16.59
N TRP A 159 11.69 -11.95 17.47
CA TRP A 159 13.02 -11.68 17.97
C TRP A 159 13.09 -11.98 19.48
N SER A 160 14.23 -12.51 19.94
CA SER A 160 14.48 -12.73 21.36
C SER A 160 14.65 -11.41 22.13
N ALA A 161 14.55 -11.46 23.43
CA ALA A 161 14.78 -10.30 24.31
C ALA A 161 16.16 -9.66 24.08
N ASP A 162 17.21 -10.47 23.94
CA ASP A 162 18.59 -9.99 23.72
C ASP A 162 18.71 -9.24 22.39
N GLN A 163 18.07 -9.75 21.34
CA GLN A 163 18.04 -9.10 20.01
C GLN A 163 17.28 -7.77 20.06
N VAL A 164 16.16 -7.71 20.77
CA VAL A 164 15.37 -6.48 20.94
C VAL A 164 16.15 -5.45 21.77
N CYS A 165 16.81 -5.88 22.83
CA CYS A 165 17.60 -5.01 23.68
C CYS A 165 18.84 -4.43 22.97
N ALA A 166 19.44 -5.19 22.08
CA ALA A 166 20.60 -4.77 21.29
C ALA A 166 20.24 -3.92 20.06
N ALA A 167 18.96 -3.89 19.67
CA ALA A 167 18.51 -3.20 18.47
C ALA A 167 18.51 -1.67 18.65
N PRO A 168 18.76 -0.88 17.58
CA PRO A 168 18.51 0.55 17.58
C PRO A 168 17.05 0.86 17.95
N ALA A 169 16.87 1.78 18.91
CA ALA A 169 15.56 2.23 19.39
C ALA A 169 15.37 3.73 19.02
N PRO A 170 14.99 4.04 17.77
CA PRO A 170 14.86 5.41 17.33
C PRO A 170 13.72 6.14 18.08
N ALA A 171 13.97 7.39 18.48
CA ALA A 171 12.99 8.21 19.20
C ALA A 171 11.98 8.84 18.22
N ILE A 172 11.21 8.00 17.54
CA ILE A 172 10.22 8.45 16.57
C ILE A 172 8.97 8.94 17.31
N ALA A 173 8.61 10.21 17.10
CA ALA A 173 7.37 10.80 17.57
C ALA A 173 6.41 10.99 16.39
N LEU A 174 5.22 10.39 16.50
CA LEU A 174 4.14 10.65 15.55
C LEU A 174 3.31 11.84 16.05
N PRO A 175 2.84 12.74 15.17
CA PRO A 175 1.91 13.81 15.54
C PRO A 175 0.66 13.27 16.23
N GLY A 176 0.05 14.07 17.09
CA GLY A 176 -1.09 13.67 17.91
C GLY A 176 -2.21 13.02 17.10
N GLY A 177 -2.66 11.85 17.55
CA GLY A 177 -3.72 11.07 16.91
C GLY A 177 -3.28 10.16 15.77
N LEU A 178 -2.03 10.23 15.31
CA LEU A 178 -1.48 9.32 14.31
C LEU A 178 -0.86 8.08 14.96
N ASP A 179 -1.00 6.97 14.27
CA ASP A 179 -0.37 5.70 14.59
C ASP A 179 0.22 5.08 13.30
N LEU A 180 1.07 4.09 13.46
CA LEU A 180 1.67 3.37 12.32
C LEU A 180 0.59 2.78 11.39
N ARG A 181 -0.53 2.32 11.96
CA ARG A 181 -1.65 1.80 11.17
C ARG A 181 -2.20 2.85 10.21
N THR A 182 -2.29 4.11 10.62
CA THR A 182 -2.75 5.20 9.75
C THR A 182 -1.79 5.44 8.59
N LEU A 183 -0.48 5.44 8.84
CA LEU A 183 0.53 5.58 7.78
C LEU A 183 0.46 4.43 6.78
N GLN A 184 0.42 3.20 7.27
CA GLN A 184 0.27 2.01 6.42
C GLN A 184 -1.06 2.01 5.65
N ALA A 185 -2.16 2.46 6.26
CA ALA A 185 -3.46 2.51 5.60
C ALA A 185 -3.49 3.51 4.44
N GLY A 186 -2.85 4.68 4.58
CA GLY A 186 -2.69 5.65 3.50
C GLY A 186 -1.90 5.08 2.31
N LEU A 187 -0.76 4.46 2.59
CA LEU A 187 0.05 3.75 1.58
C LEU A 187 -0.77 2.67 0.87
N VAL A 188 -1.41 1.78 1.64
CA VAL A 188 -2.17 0.66 1.09
C VAL A 188 -3.39 1.14 0.29
N ALA A 189 -4.04 2.25 0.70
CA ALA A 189 -5.13 2.84 -0.08
C ALA A 189 -4.66 3.32 -1.46
N ALA A 190 -3.49 3.96 -1.56
CA ALA A 190 -2.91 4.36 -2.83
C ALA A 190 -2.54 3.15 -3.71
N GLN A 191 -1.96 2.11 -3.13
CA GLN A 191 -1.66 0.86 -3.85
C GLN A 191 -2.94 0.13 -4.31
N LEU A 192 -3.98 0.08 -3.47
CA LEU A 192 -5.29 -0.44 -3.86
C LEU A 192 -5.87 0.33 -5.04
N ALA A 193 -5.80 1.66 -5.03
CA ALA A 193 -6.31 2.48 -6.15
C ALA A 193 -5.61 2.15 -7.47
N GLY A 194 -4.30 1.92 -7.45
CA GLY A 194 -3.56 1.49 -8.63
C GLY A 194 -3.92 0.09 -9.11
N ALA A 195 -4.00 -0.87 -8.21
CA ALA A 195 -4.39 -2.24 -8.54
C ALA A 195 -5.83 -2.32 -9.07
N LEU A 196 -6.76 -1.56 -8.48
CA LEU A 196 -8.15 -1.43 -8.94
C LEU A 196 -8.23 -0.90 -10.37
N MET A 197 -7.47 0.15 -10.68
CA MET A 197 -7.42 0.73 -12.01
C MET A 197 -6.89 -0.27 -13.04
N GLU A 198 -5.81 -0.98 -12.71
CA GLU A 198 -5.21 -1.98 -13.59
C GLU A 198 -6.17 -3.17 -13.83
N VAL A 199 -6.85 -3.66 -12.78
CA VAL A 199 -7.90 -4.70 -12.93
C VAL A 199 -9.01 -4.22 -13.85
N PHE A 200 -9.48 -2.99 -13.69
CA PHE A 200 -10.52 -2.43 -14.55
C PHE A 200 -10.08 -2.31 -16.01
N GLN A 201 -8.89 -1.78 -16.27
CA GLN A 201 -8.34 -1.62 -17.62
C GLN A 201 -8.17 -2.97 -18.31
N ARG A 202 -7.62 -3.98 -17.62
CA ARG A 202 -7.50 -5.35 -18.15
C ARG A 202 -8.86 -5.98 -18.44
N THR A 203 -9.84 -5.76 -17.56
CA THR A 203 -11.19 -6.29 -17.75
C THR A 203 -11.90 -5.63 -18.93
N LEU A 204 -11.74 -4.32 -19.07
CA LEU A 204 -12.27 -3.58 -20.21
C LEU A 204 -11.65 -4.05 -21.54
N GLN A 205 -10.32 -4.23 -21.56
CA GLN A 205 -9.61 -4.74 -22.73
C GLN A 205 -10.07 -6.15 -23.07
N TYR A 206 -10.12 -7.05 -22.07
CA TYR A 206 -10.63 -8.42 -22.28
C TYR A 206 -12.04 -8.44 -22.85
N ALA A 207 -12.94 -7.59 -22.35
CA ALA A 207 -14.31 -7.51 -22.84
C ALA A 207 -14.40 -7.03 -24.30
N ASN A 208 -13.45 -6.21 -24.75
CA ASN A 208 -13.37 -5.76 -26.14
C ASN A 208 -12.74 -6.78 -27.07
N ASP A 209 -11.80 -7.59 -26.57
CA ASP A 209 -11.08 -8.59 -27.39
C ASP A 209 -11.81 -9.94 -27.48
N ARG A 210 -12.45 -10.35 -26.38
CA ARG A 210 -13.12 -11.65 -26.29
C ARG A 210 -14.40 -11.65 -27.12
N GLN A 211 -14.46 -12.54 -28.10
CA GLN A 211 -15.64 -12.67 -28.97
C GLN A 211 -16.50 -13.88 -28.58
N GLN A 212 -17.78 -13.68 -28.44
CA GLN A 212 -18.81 -14.72 -28.30
C GLN A 212 -20.09 -14.27 -29.04
N PHE A 213 -20.84 -15.24 -29.55
CA PHE A 213 -22.06 -14.97 -30.31
C PHE A 213 -21.84 -13.97 -31.47
N GLY A 214 -20.70 -14.07 -32.15
CA GLY A 214 -20.37 -13.29 -33.34
C GLY A 214 -19.92 -11.83 -33.09
N ARG A 215 -19.68 -11.42 -31.82
CA ARG A 215 -19.22 -10.07 -31.48
C ARG A 215 -18.44 -10.01 -30.16
N PRO A 216 -17.68 -8.92 -29.89
CA PRO A 216 -17.04 -8.71 -28.60
C PRO A 216 -18.05 -8.76 -27.45
N ILE A 217 -17.65 -9.39 -26.31
CA ILE A 217 -18.55 -9.50 -25.16
C ILE A 217 -18.90 -8.14 -24.55
N GLY A 218 -18.03 -7.14 -24.67
CA GLY A 218 -18.28 -5.75 -24.26
C GLY A 218 -19.40 -5.04 -25.02
N LYS A 219 -19.95 -5.66 -26.09
CA LYS A 219 -21.15 -5.17 -26.81
C LYS A 219 -22.48 -5.66 -26.20
N PHE A 220 -22.44 -6.52 -25.18
CA PHE A 220 -23.64 -6.96 -24.48
C PHE A 220 -23.95 -6.06 -23.30
N GLN A 221 -25.20 -5.64 -23.14
CA GLN A 221 -25.65 -4.70 -22.10
C GLN A 221 -25.29 -5.19 -20.68
N ALA A 222 -25.39 -6.50 -20.41
CA ALA A 222 -25.05 -7.06 -19.11
C ALA A 222 -23.58 -6.81 -18.75
N ILE A 223 -22.67 -6.94 -19.71
CA ILE A 223 -21.23 -6.64 -19.51
C ILE A 223 -21.00 -5.13 -19.39
N GLN A 224 -21.67 -4.32 -20.20
CA GLN A 224 -21.57 -2.86 -20.12
C GLN A 224 -22.01 -2.33 -18.75
N HIS A 225 -23.10 -2.86 -18.19
CA HIS A 225 -23.57 -2.49 -16.85
C HIS A 225 -22.53 -2.85 -15.78
N GLN A 226 -21.95 -4.05 -15.83
CA GLN A 226 -20.89 -4.45 -14.88
C GLN A 226 -19.66 -3.54 -14.99
N LEU A 227 -19.19 -3.25 -16.21
CA LEU A 227 -18.07 -2.33 -16.43
C LEU A 227 -18.38 -0.91 -15.97
N ALA A 228 -19.61 -0.41 -16.13
CA ALA A 228 -20.03 0.88 -15.61
C ALA A 228 -19.95 0.93 -14.08
N VAL A 229 -20.50 -0.07 -13.39
CA VAL A 229 -20.40 -0.17 -11.93
C VAL A 229 -18.95 -0.30 -11.47
N MET A 230 -18.13 -1.11 -12.16
CA MET A 230 -16.70 -1.20 -11.88
C MET A 230 -16.02 0.18 -11.99
N SER A 231 -16.32 0.95 -13.03
CA SER A 231 -15.74 2.29 -13.25
C SER A 231 -16.07 3.24 -12.10
N GLU A 232 -17.33 3.26 -11.62
CA GLU A 232 -17.73 4.06 -10.47
C GLU A 232 -16.91 3.72 -9.21
N HIS A 233 -16.77 2.41 -8.93
CA HIS A 233 -15.97 1.96 -7.79
C HIS A 233 -14.50 2.37 -7.91
N VAL A 234 -13.90 2.19 -9.08
CA VAL A 234 -12.48 2.45 -9.34
C VAL A 234 -12.15 3.94 -9.25
N PHE A 235 -12.94 4.78 -9.94
CA PHE A 235 -12.70 6.23 -9.93
C PHE A 235 -12.96 6.85 -8.57
N ALA A 236 -14.03 6.44 -7.87
CA ALA A 236 -14.28 6.91 -6.51
C ALA A 236 -13.19 6.46 -5.52
N ALA A 237 -12.66 5.23 -5.65
CA ALA A 237 -11.54 4.74 -4.85
C ALA A 237 -10.27 5.55 -5.14
N ARG A 238 -9.96 5.84 -6.41
CA ARG A 238 -8.79 6.65 -6.80
C ARG A 238 -8.87 8.05 -6.22
N MET A 239 -10.03 8.72 -6.31
CA MET A 239 -10.23 10.06 -5.75
C MET A 239 -10.08 10.05 -4.22
N ALA A 240 -10.67 9.07 -3.54
CA ALA A 240 -10.54 8.92 -2.10
C ALA A 240 -9.08 8.64 -1.67
N ALA A 241 -8.36 7.78 -2.39
CA ALA A 241 -6.95 7.49 -2.10
C ALA A 241 -6.05 8.71 -2.29
N ARG A 242 -6.29 9.51 -3.34
CA ARG A 242 -5.59 10.78 -3.56
C ARG A 242 -5.86 11.77 -2.41
N LEU A 243 -7.10 11.83 -1.93
CA LEU A 243 -7.46 12.62 -0.75
C LEU A 243 -6.70 12.13 0.50
N GLY A 244 -6.58 10.80 0.69
CA GLY A 244 -5.82 10.22 1.81
C GLY A 244 -4.33 10.53 1.79
N CYS A 245 -3.76 10.85 0.62
CA CYS A 245 -2.39 11.32 0.45
C CYS A 245 -2.28 12.85 0.42
N ALA A 246 -3.41 13.58 0.44
CA ALA A 246 -3.38 15.04 0.41
C ALA A 246 -2.77 15.59 1.71
N GLY A 247 -1.96 16.63 1.57
CA GLY A 247 -1.28 17.29 2.67
C GLY A 247 0.16 17.64 2.32
N GLN A 248 0.74 18.49 3.13
CA GLN A 248 2.15 18.87 2.99
C GLN A 248 2.98 18.11 4.02
N GLY A 249 3.96 17.32 3.54
CA GLY A 249 4.85 16.55 4.39
C GLY A 249 4.56 15.05 4.41
N VAL A 250 5.08 14.37 5.43
CA VAL A 250 5.10 12.89 5.53
C VAL A 250 3.97 12.31 6.40
N PHE A 251 3.19 13.16 7.05
CA PHE A 251 2.12 12.74 7.95
C PHE A 251 0.74 13.05 7.34
N PRO A 252 -0.10 12.02 7.09
CA PRO A 252 -1.42 12.23 6.54
C PRO A 252 -2.44 12.67 7.58
N ASP A 253 -3.55 13.25 7.15
CA ASP A 253 -4.72 13.42 7.99
C ASP A 253 -5.43 12.08 8.23
N ARG A 254 -5.70 11.73 9.50
CA ARG A 254 -6.28 10.44 9.87
C ARG A 254 -7.70 10.23 9.31
N LEU A 255 -8.51 11.30 9.25
CA LEU A 255 -9.87 11.20 8.72
C LEU A 255 -9.86 11.00 7.20
N ARG A 256 -9.00 11.72 6.49
CA ARG A 256 -8.79 11.54 5.04
C ARG A 256 -8.32 10.13 4.73
N VAL A 257 -7.38 9.58 5.51
CA VAL A 257 -6.94 8.18 5.38
C VAL A 257 -8.10 7.21 5.68
N ALA A 258 -8.93 7.48 6.69
CA ALA A 258 -10.07 6.63 7.00
C ALA A 258 -11.05 6.53 5.83
N VAL A 259 -11.40 7.68 5.22
CA VAL A 259 -12.26 7.74 4.03
C VAL A 259 -11.61 6.98 2.85
N ALA A 260 -10.31 7.22 2.61
CA ALA A 260 -9.56 6.60 1.53
C ALA A 260 -9.52 5.07 1.67
N LYS A 261 -9.09 4.58 2.84
CA LYS A 261 -8.91 3.14 3.08
C LYS A 261 -10.25 2.40 3.09
N ALA A 262 -11.29 2.97 3.71
CA ALA A 262 -12.63 2.39 3.70
C ALA A 262 -13.16 2.26 2.26
N ARG A 263 -13.09 3.35 1.46
CA ARG A 263 -13.59 3.34 0.08
C ARG A 263 -12.82 2.40 -0.83
N CYS A 264 -11.47 2.38 -0.74
CA CYS A 264 -10.65 1.46 -1.54
C CYS A 264 -10.90 0.01 -1.15
N SER A 265 -11.06 -0.29 0.14
CA SER A 265 -11.33 -1.66 0.62
C SER A 265 -12.71 -2.17 0.17
N GLN A 266 -13.74 -1.33 0.16
CA GLN A 266 -15.04 -1.68 -0.42
C GLN A 266 -14.96 -1.95 -1.92
N ALA A 267 -14.27 -1.06 -2.66
CA ALA A 267 -14.10 -1.22 -4.10
C ALA A 267 -13.36 -2.50 -4.46
N ALA A 268 -12.39 -2.93 -3.63
CA ALA A 268 -11.57 -4.12 -3.88
C ALA A 268 -12.41 -5.38 -4.07
N LEU A 269 -13.44 -5.59 -3.23
CA LEU A 269 -14.31 -6.75 -3.33
C LEU A 269 -15.18 -6.68 -4.61
N ALA A 270 -15.90 -5.58 -4.78
CA ALA A 270 -16.83 -5.41 -5.91
C ALA A 270 -16.12 -5.52 -7.27
N VAL A 271 -14.93 -4.91 -7.39
CA VAL A 271 -14.16 -4.91 -8.64
C VAL A 271 -13.55 -6.29 -8.91
N ALA A 272 -13.02 -6.97 -7.89
CA ALA A 272 -12.48 -8.32 -8.06
C ALA A 272 -13.57 -9.31 -8.51
N GLU A 273 -14.75 -9.30 -7.87
CA GLU A 273 -15.89 -10.15 -8.23
C GLU A 273 -16.36 -9.90 -9.67
N ALA A 274 -16.56 -8.64 -10.04
CA ALA A 274 -16.99 -8.29 -11.40
C ALA A 274 -15.92 -8.65 -12.45
N ALA A 275 -14.64 -8.44 -12.16
CA ALA A 275 -13.55 -8.82 -13.05
C ALA A 275 -13.53 -10.34 -13.30
N HIS A 276 -13.62 -11.16 -12.25
CA HIS A 276 -13.68 -12.61 -12.39
C HIS A 276 -14.95 -13.09 -13.10
N ALA A 277 -16.10 -12.45 -12.86
CA ALA A 277 -17.35 -12.76 -13.57
C ALA A 277 -17.22 -12.52 -15.09
N ILE A 278 -16.59 -11.41 -15.49
CA ILE A 278 -16.40 -11.06 -16.91
C ILE A 278 -15.36 -11.98 -17.58
N HIS A 279 -14.25 -12.29 -16.91
CA HIS A 279 -13.21 -13.17 -17.46
C HIS A 279 -13.61 -14.66 -17.46
N GLY A 280 -14.54 -15.07 -16.59
CA GLY A 280 -14.91 -16.46 -16.38
C GLY A 280 -13.71 -17.31 -15.95
N ALA A 281 -13.62 -18.55 -16.44
CA ALA A 281 -12.56 -19.48 -16.05
C ALA A 281 -11.14 -18.96 -16.31
N MET A 282 -10.93 -18.15 -17.35
CA MET A 282 -9.62 -17.54 -17.66
C MET A 282 -9.08 -16.70 -16.52
N GLY A 283 -9.94 -15.96 -15.80
CA GLY A 283 -9.52 -15.10 -14.70
C GLY A 283 -8.93 -15.86 -13.50
N PHE A 284 -9.16 -17.18 -13.40
CA PHE A 284 -8.68 -18.02 -12.31
C PHE A 284 -7.42 -18.81 -12.66
N THR A 285 -6.97 -18.79 -13.91
CA THR A 285 -5.77 -19.53 -14.32
C THR A 285 -4.50 -18.83 -13.85
N GLU A 286 -3.46 -19.60 -13.54
CA GLU A 286 -2.15 -19.06 -13.17
C GLU A 286 -1.43 -18.37 -14.35
N GLU A 287 -1.77 -18.75 -15.56
CA GLU A 287 -1.22 -18.18 -16.80
C GLU A 287 -1.70 -16.74 -17.04
N TYR A 288 -2.88 -16.42 -16.52
CA TYR A 288 -3.48 -15.10 -16.70
C TYR A 288 -3.17 -14.18 -15.51
N ASP A 289 -2.64 -12.99 -15.78
CA ASP A 289 -2.08 -12.09 -14.77
C ASP A 289 -3.11 -11.46 -13.83
N LEU A 290 -4.41 -11.57 -14.11
CA LEU A 290 -5.48 -10.98 -13.30
C LEU A 290 -5.39 -11.40 -11.83
N GLN A 291 -5.11 -12.69 -11.58
CA GLN A 291 -5.04 -13.24 -10.23
C GLN A 291 -3.92 -12.62 -9.38
N LEU A 292 -2.84 -12.12 -9.99
CA LEU A 292 -1.78 -11.42 -9.25
C LEU A 292 -2.32 -10.15 -8.56
N LEU A 293 -3.25 -9.46 -9.21
CA LEU A 293 -3.87 -8.26 -8.70
C LEU A 293 -5.06 -8.57 -7.78
N THR A 294 -5.97 -9.47 -8.19
CA THR A 294 -7.17 -9.74 -7.39
C THR A 294 -6.85 -10.39 -6.05
N ARG A 295 -5.82 -11.26 -5.96
CA ARG A 295 -5.33 -11.77 -4.67
C ARG A 295 -4.84 -10.63 -3.76
N ARG A 296 -4.14 -9.64 -4.33
CA ARG A 296 -3.70 -8.44 -3.59
C ARG A 296 -4.88 -7.58 -3.16
N LEU A 297 -5.89 -7.39 -4.00
CA LEU A 297 -7.10 -6.66 -3.61
C LEU A 297 -7.75 -7.29 -2.37
N HIS A 298 -7.87 -8.62 -2.33
CA HIS A 298 -8.42 -9.33 -1.17
C HIS A 298 -7.52 -9.23 0.08
N ALA A 299 -6.21 -9.36 -0.05
CA ALA A 299 -5.29 -9.24 1.08
C ALA A 299 -5.19 -7.79 1.59
N TRP A 300 -4.98 -6.83 0.68
CA TRP A 300 -4.75 -5.44 1.04
C TRP A 300 -5.98 -4.72 1.60
N ARG A 301 -7.21 -5.17 1.25
CA ARG A 301 -8.41 -4.64 1.89
C ARG A 301 -8.42 -4.85 3.41
N GLN A 302 -7.77 -5.91 3.89
CA GLN A 302 -7.66 -6.20 5.33
C GLN A 302 -6.42 -5.58 5.97
N THR A 303 -5.37 -5.32 5.19
CA THR A 303 -4.10 -4.76 5.67
C THR A 303 -4.30 -3.39 6.30
N ALA A 304 -3.70 -3.16 7.46
CA ALA A 304 -3.80 -1.92 8.22
C ALA A 304 -5.25 -1.51 8.59
N GLY A 305 -6.14 -2.48 8.74
CA GLY A 305 -7.55 -2.29 9.08
C GLY A 305 -8.49 -2.46 7.88
N SER A 306 -9.59 -3.16 8.13
CA SER A 306 -10.66 -3.40 7.15
C SER A 306 -11.50 -2.14 6.89
N GLU A 307 -12.39 -2.22 5.90
CA GLU A 307 -13.40 -1.20 5.66
C GLU A 307 -14.25 -0.89 6.90
N SER A 308 -14.67 -1.91 7.65
CA SER A 308 -15.44 -1.75 8.89
C SER A 308 -14.69 -0.92 9.94
N TYR A 309 -13.39 -1.20 10.14
CA TYR A 309 -12.57 -0.44 11.07
C TYR A 309 -12.51 1.04 10.68
N TRP A 310 -12.23 1.33 9.41
CA TRP A 310 -12.08 2.71 8.94
C TRP A 310 -13.42 3.45 8.82
N HIS A 311 -14.52 2.75 8.54
CA HIS A 311 -15.87 3.33 8.68
C HIS A 311 -16.17 3.73 10.12
N GLY A 312 -15.73 2.91 11.10
CA GLY A 312 -15.86 3.25 12.52
C GLY A 312 -15.09 4.53 12.88
N VAL A 313 -13.85 4.68 12.36
CA VAL A 313 -13.05 5.91 12.56
C VAL A 313 -13.74 7.14 11.94
N ALA A 314 -14.20 7.04 10.70
CA ALA A 314 -14.88 8.14 10.01
C ALA A 314 -16.24 8.48 10.70
N GLY A 315 -16.99 7.46 11.10
CA GLY A 315 -18.27 7.63 11.82
C GLY A 315 -18.09 8.29 13.20
N ALA A 316 -17.06 7.91 13.94
CA ALA A 316 -16.75 8.53 15.23
C ALA A 316 -16.37 10.02 15.05
N ALA A 317 -15.62 10.36 14.02
CA ALA A 317 -15.31 11.75 13.72
C ALA A 317 -16.55 12.57 13.38
N LEU A 318 -17.51 11.99 12.64
CA LEU A 318 -18.78 12.63 12.32
C LEU A 318 -19.64 12.86 13.56
N VAL A 319 -19.76 11.85 14.43
CA VAL A 319 -20.69 11.89 15.57
C VAL A 319 -20.13 12.70 16.75
N HIS A 320 -18.83 12.62 17.00
CA HIS A 320 -18.21 13.17 18.22
C HIS A 320 -17.19 14.29 17.95
N GLY A 321 -16.68 14.41 16.74
CA GLY A 321 -15.58 15.32 16.42
C GLY A 321 -15.98 16.60 15.69
N HIS A 322 -17.23 16.73 15.25
CA HIS A 322 -17.66 17.86 14.43
C HIS A 322 -18.89 18.56 15.00
N ALA A 323 -18.74 19.86 15.29
CA ALA A 323 -19.84 20.69 15.82
C ALA A 323 -20.75 21.29 14.74
N GLY A 324 -20.40 21.12 13.47
CA GLY A 324 -21.13 21.63 12.30
C GLY A 324 -22.05 20.61 11.64
N SER A 325 -22.57 20.96 10.45
CA SER A 325 -23.37 20.02 9.66
C SER A 325 -22.48 18.93 9.00
N THR A 326 -23.10 17.82 8.61
CA THR A 326 -22.41 16.78 7.81
C THR A 326 -21.77 17.36 6.54
N LEU A 327 -22.43 18.36 5.92
CA LEU A 327 -21.90 19.03 4.74
C LEU A 327 -20.60 19.80 5.04
N ASP A 328 -20.51 20.44 6.20
CA ASP A 328 -19.30 21.16 6.62
C ASP A 328 -18.14 20.18 6.88
N LEU A 329 -18.42 19.03 7.47
CA LEU A 329 -17.41 17.96 7.64
C LEU A 329 -16.92 17.46 6.26
N ILE A 330 -17.84 17.19 5.34
CA ILE A 330 -17.48 16.74 3.98
C ILE A 330 -16.59 17.80 3.31
N ARG A 331 -16.98 19.07 3.34
CA ARG A 331 -16.21 20.15 2.73
C ARG A 331 -14.82 20.29 3.34
N SER A 332 -14.72 20.34 4.68
CA SER A 332 -13.42 20.46 5.35
C SER A 332 -12.52 19.25 5.12
N THR A 333 -13.09 18.05 4.95
CA THR A 333 -12.33 16.84 4.67
C THR A 333 -11.85 16.79 3.21
N THR A 334 -12.69 17.22 2.27
CA THR A 334 -12.42 17.13 0.82
C THR A 334 -11.69 18.34 0.25
N ASP A 335 -11.69 19.47 0.96
CA ASP A 335 -10.92 20.65 0.53
C ASP A 335 -9.43 20.41 0.73
N ILE A 336 -8.71 20.27 -0.39
CA ILE A 336 -7.26 20.05 -0.43
C ILE A 336 -6.48 21.35 -0.72
N THR A 337 -7.17 22.47 -0.84
CA THR A 337 -6.57 23.78 -1.14
C THR A 337 -6.32 24.64 0.10
N ALA A 338 -6.75 24.15 1.27
CA ALA A 338 -6.63 24.85 2.54
C ALA A 338 -5.33 24.49 3.28
#